data_b745760b5f2120ca3ceba97ab4b50bc4
#
_entry.id   b745760b5f2120ca3ceba97ab4b50bc4
#
_cell.length_a   1.000
_cell.length_b   1.000
_cell.length_c   1.000
_cell.angle_alpha   90.00
_cell.angle_beta   90.00
_cell.angle_gamma   90.00
#
_symmetry.space_group_name_H-M   'P 1'
#
loop_
_entity.id
_entity.type
_entity.pdbx_description
1 polymer ?
#
loop_
_entity_poly.entity_id
_entity_poly.type
_entity_poly.pdbx_seq_one_letter_code
_entity_poly.pdbx_strand_id
1 'polypeptide(L)'
;MKIALVTTFNKRLYDYYAHRFIESYNWPFDLYVYHEGWHPAKEGIFFRDINKYNPELQEFIDRNSPKNVDSQYEKGKETTTDYKMDAIRFAYKIFAKTHLMLDCDYDYVFWVDADIIFKKTITEKEVIRKFLPEGCAVSFIDRPSYYSECGFVGYNLKEPITKSFIYNLRRYYTKDLLFKEREWHDSYVWDCVRKKYLHGIRTHNLAPKVNKVGNPWPDTYMAEYCDHLKG
;
A
#
# COMPACT_ATOMS: atom_id res chain seq x y z
N MET A 1 -0.49 10.48 20.04
CA MET A 1 -0.71 10.32 18.59
C MET A 1 -0.77 8.85 18.29
N LYS A 2 -1.74 8.41 17.49
CA LYS A 2 -1.94 6.99 17.14
C LYS A 2 -1.45 6.74 15.72
N ILE A 3 -0.47 5.86 15.55
CA ILE A 3 0.10 5.49 14.25
C ILE A 3 -0.07 3.99 14.04
N ALA A 4 -0.45 3.58 12.84
CA ALA A 4 -0.44 2.18 12.43
C ALA A 4 0.24 1.98 11.06
N LEU A 5 0.77 0.79 10.85
CA LEU A 5 1.20 0.28 9.56
C LEU A 5 0.22 -0.78 9.08
N VAL A 6 0.05 -0.90 7.78
CA VAL A 6 -0.78 -1.93 7.17
C VAL A 6 -0.08 -2.55 5.97
N THR A 7 -0.16 -3.86 5.86
CA THR A 7 0.34 -4.65 4.72
C THR A 7 -0.60 -5.82 4.41
N THR A 8 -0.33 -6.52 3.31
CA THR A 8 -1.01 -7.78 2.97
C THR A 8 -0.05 -8.77 2.34
N PHE A 9 -0.23 -10.02 2.63
CA PHE A 9 0.44 -11.13 1.97
C PHE A 9 -0.33 -12.45 2.17
N ASN A 10 -0.11 -13.41 1.28
CA ASN A 10 -0.55 -14.79 1.44
C ASN A 10 0.62 -15.70 1.86
N LYS A 11 0.34 -16.99 2.10
CA LYS A 11 1.35 -17.96 2.53
C LYS A 11 2.54 -18.05 1.58
N ARG A 12 2.29 -18.03 0.26
CA ARG A 12 3.36 -18.08 -0.76
C ARG A 12 4.30 -16.87 -0.66
N LEU A 13 3.73 -15.67 -0.56
CA LEU A 13 4.52 -14.43 -0.42
C LEU A 13 5.26 -14.38 0.92
N TYR A 14 4.65 -14.93 1.98
CA TYR A 14 5.32 -15.06 3.27
C TYR A 14 6.57 -15.93 3.14
N ASP A 15 6.46 -17.11 2.54
CA ASP A 15 7.59 -18.03 2.39
C ASP A 15 8.69 -17.46 1.48
N TYR A 16 8.30 -16.65 0.52
CA TYR A 16 9.25 -16.07 -0.42
C TYR A 16 10.00 -14.86 0.15
N TYR A 17 9.31 -13.89 0.76
CA TYR A 17 9.95 -12.67 1.27
C TYR A 17 9.33 -12.08 2.54
N ALA A 18 8.02 -12.21 2.79
CA ALA A 18 7.36 -11.45 3.85
C ALA A 18 7.70 -11.96 5.26
N HIS A 19 8.30 -13.17 5.42
CA HIS A 19 8.85 -13.61 6.68
C HIS A 19 9.91 -12.62 7.20
N ARG A 20 10.77 -12.10 6.31
CA ARG A 20 11.79 -11.10 6.66
C ARG A 20 11.19 -9.78 7.12
N PHE A 21 10.08 -9.36 6.51
CA PHE A 21 9.31 -8.20 6.96
C PHE A 21 8.82 -8.39 8.41
N ILE A 22 8.19 -9.52 8.71
CA ILE A 22 7.64 -9.84 10.03
C ILE A 22 8.76 -9.97 11.08
N GLU A 23 9.87 -10.62 10.74
CA GLU A 23 11.02 -10.82 11.65
C GLU A 23 11.75 -9.52 11.95
N SER A 24 11.89 -8.64 10.96
CA SER A 24 12.62 -7.38 11.11
C SER A 24 11.78 -6.25 11.71
N TYR A 25 10.45 -6.40 11.79
CA TYR A 25 9.58 -5.34 12.30
C TYR A 25 9.95 -4.94 13.73
N ASN A 26 10.40 -3.71 13.90
CA ASN A 26 10.89 -3.17 15.17
C ASN A 26 10.42 -1.74 15.47
N TRP A 27 9.43 -1.23 14.72
CA TRP A 27 8.86 0.09 14.98
C TRP A 27 7.83 0.01 16.10
N PRO A 28 7.70 1.07 16.93
CA PRO A 28 6.83 1.07 18.12
C PRO A 28 5.36 1.37 17.77
N PHE A 29 4.89 0.97 16.60
CA PHE A 29 3.54 1.24 16.12
C PHE A 29 2.77 -0.06 15.89
N ASP A 30 1.46 0.03 15.88
CA ASP A 30 0.60 -1.11 15.58
C ASP A 30 0.80 -1.56 14.13
N LEU A 31 1.01 -2.85 13.91
CA LEU A 31 1.13 -3.46 12.60
C LEU A 31 -0.09 -4.34 12.31
N TYR A 32 -0.80 -4.01 11.24
CA TYR A 32 -1.90 -4.80 10.71
C TYR A 32 -1.47 -5.56 9.47
N VAL A 33 -1.69 -6.86 9.49
CA VAL A 33 -1.43 -7.74 8.35
C VAL A 33 -2.74 -8.36 7.89
N TYR A 34 -3.17 -8.03 6.68
CA TYR A 34 -4.29 -8.72 6.05
C TYR A 34 -3.78 -9.95 5.33
N HIS A 35 -4.30 -11.14 5.71
CA HIS A 35 -3.89 -12.42 5.19
C HIS A 35 -5.01 -13.11 4.40
N GLU A 36 -4.64 -14.07 3.56
CA GLU A 36 -5.54 -14.88 2.75
C GLU A 36 -5.66 -16.28 3.37
N GLY A 37 -6.44 -16.42 4.47
CA GLY A 37 -6.73 -17.68 5.14
C GLY A 37 -5.59 -18.27 6.01
N TRP A 38 -4.37 -17.71 5.96
CA TRP A 38 -3.22 -18.17 6.74
C TRP A 38 -2.34 -17.00 7.22
N HIS A 39 -1.81 -17.11 8.42
CA HIS A 39 -0.81 -16.18 8.97
C HIS A 39 0.17 -16.91 9.91
N PRO A 40 1.40 -16.38 10.10
CA PRO A 40 2.32 -16.88 11.10
C PRO A 40 1.82 -16.56 12.51
N ALA A 41 2.24 -17.35 13.49
CA ALA A 41 2.09 -17.01 14.90
C ALA A 41 3.16 -15.98 15.28
N LYS A 42 2.77 -14.73 15.50
CA LYS A 42 3.66 -13.65 15.93
C LYS A 42 2.90 -12.69 16.85
N GLU A 43 3.35 -12.60 18.10
CA GLU A 43 2.78 -11.65 19.07
C GLU A 43 3.06 -10.20 18.67
N GLY A 44 2.18 -9.28 19.09
CA GLY A 44 2.30 -7.85 18.82
C GLY A 44 1.93 -7.41 17.41
N ILE A 45 1.41 -8.33 16.57
CA ILE A 45 0.92 -8.04 15.23
C ILE A 45 -0.57 -8.40 15.13
N PHE A 46 -1.36 -7.51 14.53
CA PHE A 46 -2.78 -7.72 14.32
C PHE A 46 -3.04 -8.41 12.97
N PHE A 47 -3.33 -9.71 13.00
CA PHE A 47 -3.68 -10.46 11.79
C PHE A 47 -5.18 -10.40 11.53
N ARG A 48 -5.57 -10.06 10.29
CA ARG A 48 -6.96 -9.98 9.83
C ARG A 48 -7.14 -10.79 8.54
N ASP A 49 -8.13 -11.67 8.50
CA ASP A 49 -8.51 -12.36 7.27
C ASP A 49 -9.12 -11.34 6.28
N ILE A 50 -8.47 -11.16 5.14
CA ILE A 50 -8.87 -10.13 4.19
C ILE A 50 -10.27 -10.36 3.63
N ASN A 51 -10.65 -11.61 3.39
CA ASN A 51 -11.96 -11.97 2.85
C ASN A 51 -13.08 -11.74 3.86
N LYS A 52 -12.81 -12.02 5.14
CA LYS A 52 -13.76 -11.77 6.23
C LYS A 52 -14.04 -10.28 6.42
N TYR A 53 -13.01 -9.46 6.33
CA TYR A 53 -13.12 -8.01 6.55
C TYR A 53 -13.47 -7.21 5.29
N ASN A 54 -13.38 -7.81 4.10
CA ASN A 54 -13.63 -7.14 2.82
C ASN A 54 -14.46 -8.03 1.88
N PRO A 55 -15.74 -8.25 2.15
CA PRO A 55 -16.61 -9.05 1.25
C PRO A 55 -16.66 -8.48 -0.17
N GLU A 56 -16.58 -7.16 -0.32
CA GLU A 56 -16.51 -6.48 -1.62
C GLU A 56 -15.29 -6.87 -2.46
N LEU A 57 -14.21 -7.37 -1.83
CA LEU A 57 -13.05 -7.89 -2.57
C LEU A 57 -13.44 -9.15 -3.35
N GLN A 58 -14.16 -10.09 -2.72
CA GLN A 58 -14.61 -11.30 -3.40
C GLN A 58 -15.58 -10.95 -4.54
N GLU A 59 -16.51 -10.03 -4.30
CA GLU A 59 -17.42 -9.52 -5.33
C GLU A 59 -16.64 -8.92 -6.52
N PHE A 60 -15.57 -8.17 -6.24
CA PHE A 60 -14.72 -7.60 -7.28
C PHE A 60 -14.00 -8.70 -8.07
N ILE A 61 -13.44 -9.71 -7.40
CA ILE A 61 -12.75 -10.85 -8.02
C ILE A 61 -13.71 -11.62 -8.92
N ASP A 62 -14.87 -12.03 -8.41
CA ASP A 62 -15.85 -12.82 -9.15
C ASP A 62 -16.32 -12.10 -10.42
N ARG A 63 -16.56 -10.81 -10.32
CA ARG A 63 -17.04 -9.97 -11.42
C ARG A 63 -15.97 -9.70 -12.49
N ASN A 64 -14.70 -9.75 -12.11
CA ASN A 64 -13.61 -9.31 -12.98
C ASN A 64 -12.60 -10.40 -13.37
N SER A 65 -12.67 -11.61 -12.81
CA SER A 65 -11.80 -12.72 -13.18
C SER A 65 -11.79 -13.01 -14.69
N PRO A 66 -12.91 -12.97 -15.41
CA PRO A 66 -12.89 -13.16 -16.87
C PRO A 66 -12.15 -12.06 -17.65
N LYS A 67 -12.06 -10.85 -17.09
CA LYS A 67 -11.39 -9.70 -17.72
C LYS A 67 -9.89 -9.69 -17.41
N ASN A 68 -9.51 -10.31 -16.30
CA ASN A 68 -8.15 -10.34 -15.78
C ASN A 68 -7.46 -11.63 -16.25
N VAL A 69 -7.53 -11.90 -17.55
CA VAL A 69 -7.11 -13.17 -18.19
C VAL A 69 -5.66 -13.51 -17.91
N ASP A 70 -4.88 -12.49 -17.59
CA ASP A 70 -3.44 -12.58 -17.43
C ASP A 70 -3.00 -12.51 -15.95
N SER A 71 -3.95 -12.67 -15.03
CA SER A 71 -3.64 -12.62 -13.60
C SER A 71 -2.65 -13.72 -13.20
N GLN A 72 -1.49 -13.30 -12.73
CA GLN A 72 -0.50 -14.20 -12.12
C GLN A 72 -1.03 -14.90 -10.86
N TYR A 73 -2.16 -14.47 -10.35
CA TYR A 73 -2.83 -15.07 -9.20
C TYR A 73 -3.44 -16.44 -9.52
N GLU A 74 -3.79 -16.70 -10.76
CA GLU A 74 -4.26 -18.01 -11.14
C GLU A 74 -3.10 -19.01 -11.19
N LYS A 75 -3.04 -19.87 -10.16
CA LYS A 75 -2.28 -21.13 -10.14
C LYS A 75 -0.75 -21.09 -9.97
N GLY A 76 -0.16 -20.02 -9.47
CA GLY A 76 1.27 -20.07 -9.12
C GLY A 76 2.22 -20.27 -10.29
N LYS A 77 1.80 -19.99 -11.51
CA LYS A 77 2.66 -19.91 -12.68
C LYS A 77 3.18 -18.47 -12.81
N GLU A 78 4.48 -18.34 -12.98
CA GLU A 78 5.07 -17.12 -13.52
C GLU A 78 4.52 -16.95 -14.95
N THR A 79 3.55 -16.07 -15.11
CA THR A 79 3.08 -15.68 -16.43
C THR A 79 3.94 -14.50 -16.88
N THR A 80 4.25 -14.48 -18.17
CA THR A 80 4.99 -13.38 -18.82
C THR A 80 4.11 -12.14 -19.05
N THR A 81 2.95 -12.07 -18.42
CA THR A 81 1.94 -11.04 -18.63
C THR A 81 2.29 -9.75 -17.95
N ASP A 82 1.95 -8.67 -18.57
CA ASP A 82 2.19 -7.32 -18.08
C ASP A 82 1.43 -7.10 -16.76
N TYR A 83 2.16 -7.08 -15.63
CA TYR A 83 1.61 -6.83 -14.30
C TYR A 83 0.75 -5.55 -14.25
N LYS A 84 0.93 -4.64 -15.20
CA LYS A 84 0.17 -3.39 -15.28
C LYS A 84 -1.33 -3.59 -15.49
N MET A 85 -1.71 -4.75 -16.01
CA MET A 85 -3.10 -5.12 -16.28
C MET A 85 -3.66 -6.12 -15.27
N ASP A 86 -2.94 -6.42 -14.18
CA ASP A 86 -3.36 -7.36 -13.14
C ASP A 86 -4.16 -6.68 -12.03
N ALA A 87 -5.42 -6.34 -12.32
CA ALA A 87 -6.31 -5.65 -11.40
C ALA A 87 -6.58 -6.46 -10.11
N ILE A 88 -6.72 -7.78 -10.22
CA ILE A 88 -7.06 -8.66 -9.08
C ILE A 88 -5.91 -8.71 -8.08
N ARG A 89 -4.69 -8.91 -8.55
CA ARG A 89 -3.51 -8.90 -7.69
C ARG A 89 -3.42 -7.63 -6.84
N PHE A 90 -3.63 -6.47 -7.45
CA PHE A 90 -3.53 -5.20 -6.77
C PHE A 90 -4.77 -4.82 -5.95
N ALA A 91 -5.92 -5.46 -6.20
CA ALA A 91 -7.11 -5.28 -5.38
C ALA A 91 -6.85 -5.64 -3.92
N TYR A 92 -6.13 -6.72 -3.63
CA TYR A 92 -5.78 -7.12 -2.26
C TYR A 92 -5.10 -5.98 -1.49
N LYS A 93 -4.15 -5.28 -2.11
CA LYS A 93 -3.48 -4.11 -1.50
C LYS A 93 -4.47 -2.98 -1.21
N ILE A 94 -5.33 -2.68 -2.16
CA ILE A 94 -6.29 -1.57 -2.04
C ILE A 94 -7.33 -1.86 -0.98
N PHE A 95 -7.89 -3.07 -0.97
CA PHE A 95 -8.90 -3.45 0.01
C PHE A 95 -8.32 -3.53 1.43
N ALA A 96 -7.11 -4.08 1.61
CA ALA A 96 -6.43 -4.12 2.89
C ALA A 96 -6.24 -2.73 3.50
N LYS A 97 -5.57 -1.83 2.76
CA LYS A 97 -5.26 -0.48 3.26
C LYS A 97 -6.50 0.39 3.46
N THR A 98 -7.44 0.36 2.51
CA THR A 98 -8.64 1.22 2.61
C THR A 98 -9.58 0.75 3.69
N HIS A 99 -9.71 -0.56 3.94
CA HIS A 99 -10.50 -1.08 5.06
C HIS A 99 -9.97 -0.54 6.39
N LEU A 100 -8.68 -0.74 6.68
CA LEU A 100 -8.13 -0.25 7.94
C LEU A 100 -8.38 1.25 8.11
N MET A 101 -8.07 2.06 7.09
CA MET A 101 -8.14 3.52 7.18
C MET A 101 -9.55 4.07 7.30
N LEU A 102 -10.57 3.37 6.79
CA LEU A 102 -11.97 3.79 6.89
C LEU A 102 -12.64 3.35 8.20
N ASP A 103 -12.11 2.31 8.85
CA ASP A 103 -12.69 1.66 10.05
C ASP A 103 -11.84 1.85 11.32
N CYS A 104 -10.83 2.69 11.31
CA CYS A 104 -9.92 2.86 12.44
C CYS A 104 -10.01 4.24 13.09
N ASP A 105 -9.44 4.33 14.32
CA ASP A 105 -9.27 5.54 15.10
C ASP A 105 -7.77 5.90 15.23
N TYR A 106 -7.01 5.76 14.13
CA TYR A 106 -5.63 6.22 14.03
C TYR A 106 -5.56 7.63 13.45
N ASP A 107 -4.56 8.40 13.90
CA ASP A 107 -4.24 9.70 13.33
C ASP A 107 -3.52 9.56 11.99
N TYR A 108 -2.62 8.58 11.92
CA TYR A 108 -1.78 8.31 10.75
C TYR A 108 -1.74 6.81 10.45
N VAL A 109 -1.88 6.45 9.18
CA VAL A 109 -1.72 5.07 8.73
C VAL A 109 -0.73 5.03 7.56
N PHE A 110 0.21 4.09 7.60
CA PHE A 110 1.18 3.86 6.53
C PHE A 110 0.91 2.52 5.86
N TRP A 111 0.74 2.53 4.56
CA TRP A 111 0.86 1.33 3.75
C TRP A 111 2.33 0.99 3.58
N VAL A 112 2.69 -0.28 3.74
CA VAL A 112 4.06 -0.79 3.60
C VAL A 112 4.02 -2.09 2.83
N ASP A 113 4.77 -2.21 1.73
CA ASP A 113 4.88 -3.47 0.99
C ASP A 113 5.60 -4.53 1.83
N ALA A 114 5.17 -5.79 1.72
CA ALA A 114 5.65 -6.89 2.55
C ALA A 114 7.07 -7.41 2.19
N ASP A 115 7.71 -6.83 1.18
CA ASP A 115 9.12 -7.07 0.83
C ASP A 115 10.07 -6.00 1.39
N ILE A 116 9.59 -5.18 2.34
CA ILE A 116 10.41 -4.23 3.09
C ILE A 116 11.08 -4.93 4.29
N ILE A 117 12.32 -4.55 4.60
CA ILE A 117 13.05 -4.98 5.80
C ILE A 117 13.34 -3.74 6.65
N PHE A 118 12.97 -3.81 7.94
CA PHE A 118 13.25 -2.76 8.90
C PHE A 118 14.66 -2.92 9.47
N LYS A 119 15.45 -1.84 9.41
CA LYS A 119 16.86 -1.82 9.86
C LYS A 119 17.03 -1.08 11.18
N LYS A 120 16.22 -0.06 11.39
CA LYS A 120 16.35 0.86 12.52
C LYS A 120 14.98 1.25 13.04
N THR A 121 14.83 1.27 14.36
CA THR A 121 13.60 1.80 14.98
C THR A 121 13.45 3.30 14.73
N ILE A 122 12.23 3.80 14.88
CA ILE A 122 11.89 5.20 14.62
C ILE A 122 10.96 5.73 15.73
N THR A 123 11.02 7.00 16.01
CA THR A 123 10.13 7.68 16.95
C THR A 123 8.95 8.34 16.21
N GLU A 124 7.82 8.55 16.92
CA GLU A 124 6.68 9.31 16.40
C GLU A 124 7.08 10.68 15.83
N LYS A 125 7.97 11.39 16.55
CA LYS A 125 8.46 12.71 16.12
C LYS A 125 9.21 12.65 14.80
N GLU A 126 10.01 11.60 14.59
CA GLU A 126 10.73 11.40 13.33
C GLU A 126 9.78 11.07 12.18
N VAL A 127 8.75 10.21 12.42
CA VAL A 127 7.73 9.88 11.41
C VAL A 127 7.05 11.17 10.92
N ILE A 128 6.57 12.01 11.84
CA ILE A 128 5.90 13.26 11.45
C ILE A 128 6.86 14.21 10.75
N ARG A 129 8.10 14.34 11.21
CA ARG A 129 9.05 15.26 10.61
C ARG A 129 9.52 14.82 9.21
N LYS A 130 9.77 13.50 9.04
CA LYS A 130 10.44 12.97 7.83
C LYS A 130 9.45 12.31 6.84
N PHE A 131 8.43 11.60 7.35
CA PHE A 131 7.60 10.77 6.49
C PHE A 131 6.25 11.39 6.17
N LEU A 132 5.59 12.03 7.13
CA LEU A 132 4.29 12.67 6.87
C LEU A 132 4.12 13.92 7.74
N PRO A 133 4.65 15.07 7.33
CA PRO A 133 4.52 16.32 8.06
C PRO A 133 3.07 16.74 8.29
N GLU A 134 2.81 17.41 9.41
CA GLU A 134 1.50 17.96 9.71
C GLU A 134 0.98 18.86 8.59
N GLY A 135 -0.32 18.82 8.35
CA GLY A 135 -0.98 19.54 7.26
C GLY A 135 -0.75 18.95 5.86
N CYS A 136 0.01 17.86 5.73
CA CYS A 136 0.05 17.08 4.49
C CYS A 136 -1.00 15.97 4.56
N ALA A 137 -1.80 15.80 3.50
CA ALA A 137 -2.83 14.77 3.44
C ALA A 137 -2.22 13.38 3.27
N VAL A 138 -1.24 13.26 2.37
CA VAL A 138 -0.55 11.99 2.06
C VAL A 138 0.94 12.22 1.86
N SER A 139 1.73 11.16 2.03
CA SER A 139 3.12 11.09 1.58
C SER A 139 3.34 9.91 0.66
N PHE A 140 4.21 10.05 -0.32
CA PHE A 140 4.51 9.03 -1.33
C PHE A 140 5.87 9.31 -1.97
N ILE A 141 6.39 8.35 -2.72
CA ILE A 141 7.61 8.51 -3.48
C ILE A 141 7.23 8.97 -4.89
N ASP A 142 7.44 10.25 -5.19
CA ASP A 142 7.20 10.79 -6.52
C ASP A 142 8.32 10.40 -7.48
N ARG A 143 7.95 10.06 -8.71
CA ARG A 143 8.88 9.75 -9.80
C ARG A 143 8.54 10.63 -10.99
N PRO A 144 9.32 11.69 -11.25
CA PRO A 144 9.08 12.56 -12.39
C PRO A 144 8.94 11.77 -13.69
N SER A 145 7.94 12.09 -14.49
CA SER A 145 7.63 11.43 -15.77
C SER A 145 7.19 9.95 -15.67
N TYR A 146 6.89 9.47 -14.47
CA TYR A 146 6.38 8.12 -14.22
C TYR A 146 5.25 8.14 -13.18
N TYR A 147 4.64 7.00 -12.86
CA TYR A 147 3.72 6.91 -11.72
C TYR A 147 4.50 6.83 -10.39
N SER A 148 3.86 7.25 -9.30
CA SER A 148 4.43 7.18 -7.95
C SER A 148 4.80 5.75 -7.56
N GLU A 149 5.84 5.58 -6.76
CA GLU A 149 6.15 4.30 -6.12
C GLU A 149 5.29 4.17 -4.87
N CYS A 150 4.47 3.12 -4.80
CA CYS A 150 3.50 2.90 -3.72
C CYS A 150 3.91 1.79 -2.74
N GLY A 151 5.18 1.42 -2.67
CA GLY A 151 5.69 0.46 -1.67
C GLY A 151 5.67 1.00 -0.24
N PHE A 152 5.66 2.34 -0.09
CA PHE A 152 5.47 3.03 1.18
C PHE A 152 4.66 4.31 0.95
N VAL A 153 3.47 4.39 1.54
CA VAL A 153 2.57 5.54 1.38
C VAL A 153 1.96 5.90 2.73
N GLY A 154 2.11 7.15 3.15
CA GLY A 154 1.52 7.67 4.38
C GLY A 154 0.19 8.38 4.15
N TYR A 155 -0.74 8.24 5.10
CA TYR A 155 -2.06 8.85 5.09
C TYR A 155 -2.33 9.54 6.44
N ASN A 156 -2.57 10.84 6.41
CA ASN A 156 -2.95 11.64 7.57
C ASN A 156 -4.48 11.66 7.70
N LEU A 157 -5.02 10.82 8.58
CA LEU A 157 -6.47 10.66 8.75
C LEU A 157 -7.12 11.81 9.53
N LYS A 158 -6.34 12.71 10.11
CA LYS A 158 -6.82 13.95 10.72
C LYS A 158 -7.28 14.96 9.67
N GLU A 159 -6.78 14.84 8.43
CA GLU A 159 -7.21 15.67 7.32
C GLU A 159 -8.48 15.07 6.66
N PRO A 160 -9.63 15.75 6.70
CA PRO A 160 -10.89 15.19 6.17
C PRO A 160 -10.80 14.80 4.70
N ILE A 161 -10.00 15.53 3.92
CA ILE A 161 -9.78 15.25 2.50
C ILE A 161 -9.11 13.88 2.28
N THR A 162 -8.28 13.43 3.22
CA THR A 162 -7.61 12.12 3.14
C THR A 162 -8.63 10.98 3.20
N LYS A 163 -9.63 11.05 4.09
CA LYS A 163 -10.70 10.06 4.15
C LYS A 163 -11.53 10.04 2.86
N SER A 164 -11.83 11.20 2.31
CA SER A 164 -12.51 11.32 1.00
C SER A 164 -11.68 10.68 -0.12
N PHE A 165 -10.38 10.93 -0.15
CA PHE A 165 -9.45 10.32 -1.10
C PHE A 165 -9.46 8.78 -0.97
N ILE A 166 -9.33 8.24 0.25
CA ILE A 166 -9.31 6.79 0.53
C ILE A 166 -10.62 6.14 0.07
N TYR A 167 -11.76 6.78 0.39
CA TYR A 167 -13.07 6.31 -0.06
C TYR A 167 -13.17 6.24 -1.59
N ASN A 168 -12.68 7.27 -2.29
CA ASN A 168 -12.68 7.28 -3.75
C ASN A 168 -11.70 6.28 -4.35
N LEU A 169 -10.54 6.05 -3.71
CA LEU A 169 -9.61 5.00 -4.11
C LEU A 169 -10.29 3.62 -4.04
N ARG A 170 -11.01 3.31 -2.94
CA ARG A 170 -11.81 2.08 -2.84
C ARG A 170 -12.90 1.99 -3.92
N ARG A 171 -13.57 3.12 -4.23
CA ARG A 171 -14.59 3.18 -5.29
C ARG A 171 -14.06 2.84 -6.68
N TYR A 172 -12.80 3.11 -6.97
CA TYR A 172 -12.22 2.72 -8.26
C TYR A 172 -12.30 1.21 -8.48
N TYR A 173 -12.20 0.41 -7.42
CA TYR A 173 -12.32 -1.05 -7.46
C TYR A 173 -13.78 -1.51 -7.31
N THR A 174 -14.50 -1.03 -6.29
CA THR A 174 -15.88 -1.49 -6.05
C THR A 174 -16.87 -1.09 -7.15
N LYS A 175 -16.54 -0.11 -7.97
CA LYS A 175 -17.37 0.37 -9.11
C LYS A 175 -16.68 0.17 -10.47
N ASP A 176 -15.65 -0.66 -10.54
CA ASP A 176 -14.92 -1.00 -11.75
C ASP A 176 -14.38 0.20 -12.54
N LEU A 177 -14.16 1.35 -11.86
CA LEU A 177 -13.71 2.58 -12.51
C LEU A 177 -12.26 2.48 -13.00
N LEU A 178 -11.44 1.64 -12.37
CA LEU A 178 -10.05 1.43 -12.76
C LEU A 178 -9.92 0.95 -14.21
N PHE A 179 -10.92 0.21 -14.75
CA PHE A 179 -10.90 -0.28 -16.14
C PHE A 179 -11.08 0.82 -17.19
N LYS A 180 -11.35 2.06 -16.77
CA LYS A 180 -11.33 3.25 -17.64
C LYS A 180 -9.94 3.87 -17.73
N GLU A 181 -9.03 3.42 -16.87
CA GLU A 181 -7.64 3.90 -16.84
C GLU A 181 -6.75 3.05 -17.78
N ARG A 182 -5.61 3.61 -18.15
CA ARG A 182 -4.68 2.97 -19.09
C ARG A 182 -3.99 1.74 -18.48
N GLU A 183 -3.72 1.74 -17.19
CA GLU A 183 -3.04 0.68 -16.45
C GLU A 183 -3.82 0.42 -15.14
N TRP A 184 -3.84 -0.82 -14.65
CA TRP A 184 -4.71 -1.24 -13.52
C TRP A 184 -3.95 -1.60 -12.24
N HIS A 185 -2.62 -1.51 -12.26
CA HIS A 185 -1.84 -1.74 -11.04
C HIS A 185 -2.00 -0.59 -10.04
N ASP A 186 -1.75 -0.90 -8.78
CA ASP A 186 -2.04 -0.01 -7.65
C ASP A 186 -1.41 1.38 -7.75
N SER A 187 -0.15 1.47 -8.18
CA SER A 187 0.58 2.73 -8.26
C SER A 187 -0.01 3.69 -9.31
N TYR A 188 -0.39 3.16 -10.48
CA TYR A 188 -1.01 3.95 -11.53
C TYR A 188 -2.41 4.43 -11.14
N VAL A 189 -3.24 3.50 -10.63
CA VAL A 189 -4.61 3.83 -10.17
C VAL A 189 -4.56 4.81 -9.01
N TRP A 190 -3.63 4.63 -8.07
CA TRP A 190 -3.45 5.55 -6.94
C TRP A 190 -3.13 6.97 -7.43
N ASP A 191 -2.24 7.11 -8.41
CA ASP A 191 -1.89 8.40 -9.01
C ASP A 191 -3.07 9.05 -9.75
N CYS A 192 -3.87 8.28 -10.48
CA CYS A 192 -5.09 8.79 -11.14
C CYS A 192 -6.06 9.37 -10.11
N VAL A 193 -6.30 8.64 -9.02
CA VAL A 193 -7.17 9.09 -7.93
C VAL A 193 -6.57 10.29 -7.21
N ARG A 194 -5.27 10.27 -6.91
CA ARG A 194 -4.56 11.39 -6.27
C ARG A 194 -4.66 12.68 -7.07
N LYS A 195 -4.33 12.63 -8.35
CA LYS A 195 -4.40 13.79 -9.23
C LYS A 195 -5.80 14.38 -9.33
N LYS A 196 -6.82 13.52 -9.24
CA LYS A 196 -8.22 13.93 -9.31
C LYS A 196 -8.74 14.53 -8.00
N TYR A 197 -8.42 13.92 -6.85
CA TYR A 197 -9.05 14.25 -5.57
C TYR A 197 -8.15 15.03 -4.61
N LEU A 198 -6.83 15.07 -4.84
CA LEU A 198 -5.88 15.82 -4.03
C LEU A 198 -5.20 16.96 -4.82
N HIS A 199 -5.79 17.38 -5.96
CA HIS A 199 -5.27 18.53 -6.71
C HIS A 199 -5.27 19.79 -5.84
N GLY A 200 -4.14 20.48 -5.76
CA GLY A 200 -3.98 21.67 -4.91
C GLY A 200 -3.85 21.38 -3.40
N ILE A 201 -3.97 20.14 -2.96
CA ILE A 201 -3.82 19.75 -1.56
C ILE A 201 -2.34 19.49 -1.25
N ARG A 202 -1.90 19.91 -0.08
CA ARG A 202 -0.53 19.71 0.38
C ARG A 202 -0.24 18.23 0.57
N THR A 203 0.77 17.74 -0.13
CA THR A 203 1.30 16.36 -0.05
C THR A 203 2.79 16.40 0.25
N HIS A 204 3.37 15.28 0.66
CA HIS A 204 4.79 15.17 0.96
C HIS A 204 5.47 14.14 0.05
N ASN A 205 6.51 14.58 -0.68
CA ASN A 205 7.37 13.68 -1.46
C ASN A 205 8.47 13.10 -0.58
N LEU A 206 8.50 11.78 -0.44
CA LEU A 206 9.49 11.06 0.36
C LEU A 206 10.87 10.98 -0.31
N ALA A 207 10.97 11.32 -1.59
CA ALA A 207 12.20 11.30 -2.38
C ALA A 207 12.40 12.63 -3.14
N PRO A 208 12.58 13.77 -2.45
CA PRO A 208 12.59 15.09 -3.11
C PRO A 208 13.76 15.33 -4.05
N LYS A 209 14.77 14.46 -4.04
CA LYS A 209 15.98 14.58 -4.87
C LYS A 209 16.02 13.58 -6.03
N VAL A 210 14.96 12.76 -6.21
CA VAL A 210 14.96 11.72 -7.26
C VAL A 210 14.69 12.34 -8.62
N ASN A 211 15.65 12.15 -9.53
CA ASN A 211 15.54 12.50 -10.95
C ASN A 211 15.64 11.26 -11.85
N LYS A 212 15.38 10.05 -11.32
CA LYS A 212 15.63 8.80 -12.04
C LYS A 212 14.33 8.04 -12.31
N VAL A 213 14.24 7.48 -13.50
CA VAL A 213 13.40 6.31 -13.77
C VAL A 213 14.18 5.09 -13.25
N GLY A 214 13.72 4.45 -12.18
CA GLY A 214 14.42 3.33 -11.57
C GLY A 214 13.96 3.09 -10.14
N ASN A 215 14.77 2.40 -9.33
CA ASN A 215 14.47 2.23 -7.93
C ASN A 215 14.80 3.52 -7.15
N PRO A 216 13.78 4.30 -6.72
CA PRO A 216 14.02 5.55 -6.01
C PRO A 216 14.36 5.36 -4.53
N TRP A 217 14.24 4.14 -4.00
CA TRP A 217 14.30 3.86 -2.57
C TRP A 217 15.57 4.36 -1.87
N PRO A 218 16.78 4.16 -2.42
CA PRO A 218 18.01 4.65 -1.80
C PRO A 218 18.06 6.16 -1.59
N ASP A 219 17.29 6.91 -2.37
CA ASP A 219 17.26 8.38 -2.34
C ASP A 219 16.10 8.91 -1.47
N THR A 220 15.38 8.03 -0.77
CA THR A 220 14.26 8.39 0.12
C THR A 220 14.71 8.64 1.55
N TYR A 221 13.88 9.34 2.33
CA TYR A 221 14.06 9.44 3.78
C TYR A 221 13.95 8.07 4.49
N MET A 222 13.28 7.09 3.88
CA MET A 222 13.08 5.76 4.45
C MET A 222 14.32 4.88 4.37
N ALA A 223 15.25 5.13 3.44
CA ALA A 223 16.46 4.33 3.26
C ALA A 223 17.33 4.23 4.53
N GLU A 224 17.23 5.22 5.44
CA GLU A 224 17.89 5.17 6.74
C GLU A 224 17.28 4.12 7.68
N TYR A 225 15.98 3.84 7.55
CA TYR A 225 15.18 3.04 8.49
C TYR A 225 14.80 1.66 7.97
N CYS A 226 14.67 1.53 6.67
CA CYS A 226 14.26 0.28 6.04
C CYS A 226 14.78 0.17 4.60
N ASP A 227 14.84 -1.06 4.09
CA ASP A 227 15.15 -1.39 2.70
C ASP A 227 13.94 -2.00 2.01
N HIS A 228 13.80 -1.74 0.72
CA HIS A 228 12.82 -2.37 -0.16
C HIS A 228 13.54 -3.34 -1.09
N LEU A 229 13.37 -4.62 -0.86
CA LEU A 229 14.17 -5.66 -1.53
C LEU A 229 13.81 -5.85 -3.00
N LYS A 230 12.62 -5.42 -3.41
CA LYS A 230 12.04 -5.68 -4.74
C LYS A 230 12.22 -7.13 -5.12
N GLY A 231 11.35 -7.97 -4.55
CA GLY A 231 11.35 -9.42 -4.72
C GLY A 231 11.24 -9.88 -6.16
#